data_1fae789da30994b7993cd0150ecebc2b
#
_entry.id   1fae789da30994b7993cd0150ecebc2b
#
_cell.length_a   1.000
_cell.length_b   1.000
_cell.length_c   1.000
_cell.angle_alpha   90.00
_cell.angle_beta   90.00
_cell.angle_gamma   90.00
#
_symmetry.space_group_name_H-M   'P 1'
#
loop_
_entity.id
_entity.type
_entity.pdbx_description
1 polymer ?
#
loop_
_entity_poly.entity_id
_entity_poly.type
_entity_poly.pdbx_seq_one_letter_code
_entity_poly.pdbx_strand_id
1 'polypeptide(L)'
;MGRIDYKAIYDRNKFGWHDMTEDPQKYEALLAGHYSDSNHFVYELLQNAEDEKANKVVIEYYEDRLVFYHDGEPFDEADVKGVSSMLMGTKDKEDAQTIGRFGMGFKSVFKYTYQPEIYSDDEAFKITSYLLPVAITEGWDFEKEKQNVVCKLSDTRSFM
;
A
#
# COMPACT_ATOMS: atom_id res chain seq x y z
N MET A 1 -11.96 8.36 -14.08
CA MET A 1 -10.66 7.72 -14.27
C MET A 1 -9.57 8.49 -13.56
N GLY A 2 -8.65 7.77 -12.97
CA GLY A 2 -7.60 8.33 -12.14
C GLY A 2 -6.66 9.26 -12.88
N ARG A 3 -6.10 10.21 -12.12
CA ARG A 3 -5.13 11.20 -12.63
C ARG A 3 -3.68 10.77 -12.40
N ILE A 4 -3.48 9.69 -11.67
CA ILE A 4 -2.16 9.20 -11.28
C ILE A 4 -1.59 8.31 -12.39
N ASP A 5 -0.37 8.59 -12.80
CA ASP A 5 0.32 7.77 -13.80
C ASP A 5 1.05 6.60 -13.11
N TYR A 6 0.32 5.53 -12.85
CA TYR A 6 0.84 4.33 -12.20
C TYR A 6 1.95 3.67 -13.01
N LYS A 7 1.86 3.73 -14.35
CA LYS A 7 2.89 3.16 -15.22
C LYS A 7 4.23 3.86 -15.05
N ALA A 8 4.23 5.17 -14.93
CA ALA A 8 5.46 5.93 -14.72
C ALA A 8 6.10 5.56 -13.37
N ILE A 9 5.29 5.43 -12.31
CA ILE A 9 5.78 5.02 -10.99
C ILE A 9 6.32 3.58 -11.05
N TYR A 10 5.59 2.69 -11.70
CA TYR A 10 5.98 1.30 -11.90
C TYR A 10 7.36 1.21 -12.60
N ASP A 11 7.51 1.89 -13.73
CA ASP A 11 8.74 1.85 -14.53
C ASP A 11 9.92 2.43 -13.75
N ARG A 12 9.70 3.53 -13.04
CA ARG A 12 10.71 4.13 -12.17
C ARG A 12 11.18 3.17 -11.09
N ASN A 13 10.24 2.52 -10.40
CA ASN A 13 10.56 1.61 -9.31
C ASN A 13 11.23 0.33 -9.83
N LYS A 14 10.75 -0.18 -10.95
CA LYS A 14 11.35 -1.36 -11.58
C LYS A 14 12.78 -1.10 -12.03
N PHE A 15 13.04 0.06 -12.60
CA PHE A 15 14.39 0.45 -12.99
C PHE A 15 15.30 0.68 -11.78
N GLY A 16 14.82 1.44 -10.78
CA GLY A 16 15.63 1.81 -9.62
C GLY A 16 15.88 0.65 -8.66
N TRP A 17 14.97 -0.33 -8.60
CA TRP A 17 15.03 -1.45 -7.67
C TRP A 17 14.96 -2.79 -8.41
N HIS A 18 15.64 -2.87 -9.54
CA HIS A 18 15.60 -4.03 -10.44
C HIS A 18 15.83 -5.36 -9.70
N ASP A 19 16.88 -5.44 -8.90
CA ASP A 19 17.22 -6.69 -8.19
C ASP A 19 16.10 -7.13 -7.23
N MET A 20 15.46 -6.18 -6.57
CA MET A 20 14.37 -6.48 -5.61
C MET A 20 13.09 -6.88 -6.31
N THR A 21 12.80 -6.29 -7.47
CA THR A 21 11.57 -6.61 -8.23
C THR A 21 11.71 -7.90 -9.01
N GLU A 22 12.92 -8.27 -9.44
CA GLU A 22 13.19 -9.55 -10.10
C GLU A 22 13.30 -10.71 -9.11
N ASP A 23 13.73 -10.43 -7.87
CA ASP A 23 13.80 -11.43 -6.80
C ASP A 23 13.11 -10.93 -5.54
N PRO A 24 11.77 -11.07 -5.45
CA PRO A 24 11.02 -10.60 -4.29
C PRO A 24 11.45 -11.21 -2.95
N GLN A 25 12.11 -12.36 -2.95
CA GLN A 25 12.60 -13.00 -1.72
C GLN A 25 13.64 -12.15 -1.01
N LYS A 26 14.44 -11.41 -1.75
CA LYS A 26 15.41 -10.46 -1.15
C LYS A 26 14.71 -9.40 -0.32
N TYR A 27 13.60 -8.86 -0.86
CA TYR A 27 12.82 -7.85 -0.17
C TYR A 27 12.07 -8.43 1.03
N GLU A 28 11.54 -9.63 0.88
CA GLU A 28 10.87 -10.34 1.96
C GLU A 28 11.81 -10.57 3.16
N ALA A 29 13.07 -10.93 2.90
CA ALA A 29 14.06 -11.10 3.95
C ALA A 29 14.32 -9.79 4.70
N LEU A 30 14.37 -8.66 4.00
CA LEU A 30 14.51 -7.33 4.62
C LEU A 30 13.29 -7.00 5.50
N LEU A 31 12.08 -7.25 5.01
CA LEU A 31 10.85 -7.01 5.77
C LEU A 31 10.78 -7.87 7.03
N ALA A 32 11.19 -9.13 6.94
CA ALA A 32 11.18 -10.04 8.08
C ALA A 32 12.07 -9.56 9.24
N GLY A 33 13.13 -8.83 8.94
CA GLY A 33 14.00 -8.24 9.95
C GLY A 33 13.38 -7.02 10.66
N HIS A 34 12.40 -6.37 10.05
CA HIS A 34 11.77 -5.16 10.58
C HIS A 34 10.46 -5.42 11.31
N TYR A 35 9.71 -6.45 10.93
CA TYR A 35 8.37 -6.70 11.45
C TYR A 35 8.27 -8.13 12.00
N SER A 36 8.41 -8.26 13.31
CA SER A 36 8.31 -9.56 13.99
C SER A 36 6.86 -9.95 14.31
N ASP A 37 5.98 -8.96 14.48
CA ASP A 37 4.58 -9.17 14.83
C ASP A 37 3.71 -9.12 13.57
N SER A 38 2.97 -10.20 13.29
CA SER A 38 2.09 -10.29 12.14
C SER A 38 0.87 -9.37 12.22
N ASN A 39 0.52 -8.87 13.40
CA ASN A 39 -0.63 -8.00 13.60
C ASN A 39 -0.28 -6.51 13.58
N HIS A 40 0.99 -6.18 13.47
CA HIS A 40 1.47 -4.81 13.48
C HIS A 40 0.85 -3.95 12.36
N PHE A 41 0.49 -4.56 11.24
CA PHE A 41 -0.07 -3.86 10.11
C PHE A 41 -1.39 -3.14 10.43
N VAL A 42 -2.22 -3.69 11.29
CA VAL A 42 -3.49 -3.05 11.68
C VAL A 42 -3.21 -1.74 12.41
N TYR A 43 -2.24 -1.74 13.30
CA TYR A 43 -1.82 -0.56 14.02
C TYR A 43 -1.30 0.53 13.07
N GLU A 44 -0.50 0.14 12.11
CA GLU A 44 0.04 1.07 11.11
C GLU A 44 -1.04 1.65 10.19
N LEU A 45 -2.03 0.84 9.82
CA LEU A 45 -3.16 1.35 9.04
C LEU A 45 -4.00 2.37 9.83
N LEU A 46 -4.18 2.13 11.13
CA LEU A 46 -4.86 3.08 12.01
C LEU A 46 -4.08 4.40 12.11
N GLN A 47 -2.77 4.32 12.26
CA GLN A 47 -1.92 5.50 12.31
C GLN A 47 -1.95 6.29 11.00
N ASN A 48 -1.93 5.60 9.87
CA ASN A 48 -2.05 6.25 8.57
C ASN A 48 -3.39 6.98 8.43
N ALA A 49 -4.48 6.37 8.88
CA ALA A 49 -5.80 7.00 8.86
C ALA A 49 -5.84 8.27 9.72
N GLU A 50 -5.20 8.24 10.88
CA GLU A 50 -5.08 9.40 11.76
C GLU A 50 -4.28 10.52 11.08
N ASP A 51 -3.17 10.17 10.44
CA ASP A 51 -2.34 11.14 9.70
C ASP A 51 -3.12 11.79 8.56
N GLU A 52 -4.04 11.07 7.93
CA GLU A 52 -4.93 11.58 6.89
C GLU A 52 -6.19 12.27 7.45
N LYS A 53 -6.23 12.53 8.73
CA LYS A 53 -7.30 13.25 9.42
C LYS A 53 -8.65 12.53 9.35
N ALA A 54 -8.64 11.22 9.36
CA ALA A 54 -9.86 10.43 9.40
C ALA A 54 -10.61 10.63 10.71
N ASN A 55 -11.93 10.76 10.63
CA ASN A 55 -12.80 10.81 11.80
C ASN A 55 -13.38 9.44 12.12
N LYS A 56 -13.36 8.54 11.15
CA LYS A 56 -13.97 7.22 11.28
C LYS A 56 -13.12 6.17 10.57
N VAL A 57 -12.95 5.05 11.24
CA VAL A 57 -12.29 3.86 10.70
C VAL A 57 -13.23 2.68 10.88
N VAL A 58 -13.35 1.85 9.85
CA VAL A 58 -14.11 0.59 9.90
C VAL A 58 -13.19 -0.52 9.42
N ILE A 59 -13.13 -1.61 10.17
CA ILE A 59 -12.40 -2.80 9.79
C ILE A 59 -13.39 -3.94 9.62
N GLU A 60 -13.43 -4.51 8.42
CA GLU A 60 -14.24 -5.69 8.13
C GLU A 60 -13.33 -6.90 7.99
N TYR A 61 -13.57 -7.89 8.81
CA TYR A 61 -12.77 -9.10 8.83
C TYR A 61 -13.56 -10.26 8.23
N TYR A 62 -13.06 -10.81 7.14
CA TYR A 62 -13.64 -11.96 6.45
C TYR A 62 -12.69 -13.16 6.54
N GLU A 63 -13.18 -14.33 6.20
CA GLU A 63 -12.38 -15.54 6.21
C GLU A 63 -11.17 -15.47 5.28
N ASP A 64 -11.34 -14.81 4.12
CA ASP A 64 -10.33 -14.76 3.06
C ASP A 64 -9.68 -13.38 2.88
N ARG A 65 -10.12 -12.37 3.62
CA ARG A 65 -9.60 -11.00 3.46
C ARG A 65 -9.94 -10.12 4.65
N LEU A 66 -9.21 -9.03 4.75
CA LEU A 66 -9.50 -7.92 5.65
C LEU A 66 -9.70 -6.67 4.81
N VAL A 67 -10.71 -5.88 5.13
CA VAL A 67 -10.98 -4.61 4.45
C VAL A 67 -10.96 -3.49 5.48
N PHE A 68 -10.12 -2.50 5.24
CA PHE A 68 -9.92 -1.36 6.11
C PHE A 68 -10.43 -0.10 5.39
N TYR A 69 -11.35 0.61 6.03
CA TYR A 69 -11.96 1.84 5.49
C TYR A 69 -11.66 3.02 6.40
N HIS A 70 -11.42 4.18 5.81
CA HIS A 70 -11.43 5.43 6.57
C HIS A 70 -11.94 6.59 5.71
N ASP A 71 -12.41 7.64 6.37
CA ASP A 71 -12.97 8.82 5.74
C ASP A 71 -11.98 10.00 5.68
N GLY A 72 -10.70 9.72 5.77
CA GLY A 72 -9.64 10.72 5.67
C GLY A 72 -9.39 11.19 4.23
N GLU A 73 -8.33 11.97 4.07
CA GLU A 73 -7.96 12.51 2.76
C GLU A 73 -7.63 11.40 1.77
N PRO A 74 -8.08 11.54 0.50
CA PRO A 74 -7.78 10.53 -0.53
C PRO A 74 -6.30 10.55 -0.94
N PHE A 75 -5.86 9.45 -1.54
CA PHE A 75 -4.50 9.30 -2.03
C PHE A 75 -4.22 10.25 -3.20
N ASP A 76 -3.06 10.87 -3.16
CA ASP A 76 -2.49 11.60 -4.28
C ASP A 76 -1.28 10.81 -4.86
N GLU A 77 -0.62 11.39 -5.85
CA GLU A 77 0.54 10.75 -6.48
C GLU A 77 1.69 10.55 -5.49
N ALA A 78 1.91 11.50 -4.60
CA ALA A 78 2.95 11.39 -3.58
C ALA A 78 2.67 10.22 -2.63
N ASP A 79 1.41 10.00 -2.28
CA ASP A 79 1.00 8.89 -1.42
C ASP A 79 1.25 7.54 -2.11
N VAL A 80 0.93 7.42 -3.40
CA VAL A 80 1.20 6.21 -4.17
C VAL A 80 2.70 5.93 -4.24
N LYS A 81 3.49 6.95 -4.50
CA LYS A 81 4.95 6.83 -4.48
C LYS A 81 5.46 6.37 -3.11
N GLY A 82 4.88 6.91 -2.03
CA GLY A 82 5.25 6.56 -0.67
C GLY A 82 5.00 5.08 -0.35
N VAL A 83 3.77 4.58 -0.60
CA VAL A 83 3.42 3.20 -0.27
C VAL A 83 4.12 2.17 -1.17
N SER A 84 4.57 2.56 -2.34
CA SER A 84 5.25 1.68 -3.29
C SER A 84 6.77 1.86 -3.32
N SER A 85 7.32 2.75 -2.51
CA SER A 85 8.77 3.00 -2.47
C SER A 85 9.49 2.06 -1.51
N MET A 86 10.74 1.82 -1.79
CA MET A 86 11.64 1.17 -0.86
C MET A 86 12.22 2.20 0.10
N LEU A 87 12.26 1.84 1.40
CA LEU A 87 12.65 2.77 2.47
C LEU A 87 14.11 3.10 2.52
N MET A 88 14.94 2.14 2.16
CA MET A 88 16.38 2.29 2.29
C MET A 88 16.96 2.86 1.00
N GLY A 89 17.60 4.01 1.08
CA GLY A 89 18.34 4.57 -0.02
C GLY A 89 17.68 5.72 -0.77
N THR A 90 16.55 6.28 -0.29
CA THR A 90 16.05 7.53 -0.85
C THR A 90 16.99 8.67 -0.47
N LYS A 91 17.56 9.28 -1.49
CA LYS A 91 18.45 10.42 -1.33
C LYS A 91 17.72 11.76 -1.41
N ASP A 92 16.45 11.73 -1.76
CA ASP A 92 15.62 12.90 -1.94
C ASP A 92 14.82 13.20 -0.67
N LYS A 93 14.91 14.43 -0.17
CA LYS A 93 14.19 14.86 1.04
C LYS A 93 12.67 14.82 0.88
N GLU A 94 12.16 15.10 -0.32
CA GLU A 94 10.74 15.00 -0.61
C GLU A 94 10.25 13.55 -0.52
N ASP A 95 10.99 12.65 -1.17
CA ASP A 95 10.68 11.22 -1.11
C ASP A 95 10.80 10.68 0.32
N ALA A 96 11.80 11.16 1.08
CA ALA A 96 11.97 10.76 2.48
C ALA A 96 10.80 11.20 3.37
N GLN A 97 10.23 12.39 3.14
CA GLN A 97 9.06 12.85 3.88
C GLN A 97 7.81 12.01 3.55
N THR A 98 7.62 11.73 2.27
CA THR A 98 6.51 10.88 1.80
C THR A 98 6.64 9.47 2.34
N ILE A 99 7.83 8.91 2.33
CA ILE A 99 8.12 7.59 2.89
C ILE A 99 7.87 7.57 4.40
N GLY A 100 8.26 8.63 5.12
CA GLY A 100 7.99 8.75 6.55
C GLY A 100 6.50 8.74 6.86
N ARG A 101 5.68 9.23 5.93
CA ARG A 101 4.23 9.27 6.07
C ARG A 101 3.58 7.91 5.86
N PHE A 102 3.97 7.15 4.80
CA PHE A 102 3.35 5.87 4.45
C PHE A 102 4.34 4.70 4.43
N GLY A 103 5.62 4.97 4.45
CA GLY A 103 6.66 4.05 4.03
C GLY A 103 6.79 2.78 4.83
N MET A 104 7.48 2.84 5.99
CA MET A 104 7.74 1.64 6.82
C MET A 104 6.46 1.02 7.31
N GLY A 105 5.56 1.83 7.83
CA GLY A 105 4.33 1.36 8.44
C GLY A 105 3.47 0.58 7.47
N PHE A 106 3.21 1.14 6.29
CA PHE A 106 2.38 0.48 5.30
C PHE A 106 2.98 -0.86 4.83
N LYS A 107 4.30 -0.95 4.73
CA LYS A 107 4.96 -2.20 4.29
C LYS A 107 4.68 -3.40 5.20
N SER A 108 4.22 -3.16 6.42
CA SER A 108 3.82 -4.23 7.33
C SER A 108 2.64 -5.06 6.81
N VAL A 109 1.82 -4.52 5.90
CA VAL A 109 0.71 -5.26 5.28
C VAL A 109 1.20 -6.47 4.46
N PHE A 110 2.44 -6.45 4.00
CA PHE A 110 3.03 -7.56 3.25
C PHE A 110 3.31 -8.81 4.11
N LYS A 111 3.18 -8.69 5.43
CA LYS A 111 3.13 -9.87 6.32
C LYS A 111 1.84 -10.65 6.14
N TYR A 112 0.77 -9.98 5.70
CA TYR A 112 -0.55 -10.56 5.56
C TYR A 112 -0.89 -10.90 4.12
N THR A 113 -0.55 -10.01 3.18
CA THR A 113 -0.92 -10.15 1.77
C THR A 113 0.27 -9.88 0.85
N TYR A 114 0.27 -10.52 -0.32
CA TYR A 114 1.26 -10.24 -1.37
C TYR A 114 0.88 -9.08 -2.27
N GLN A 115 -0.41 -8.77 -2.38
CA GLN A 115 -0.91 -7.75 -3.30
C GLN A 115 -2.00 -6.92 -2.62
N PRO A 116 -1.62 -5.94 -1.78
CA PRO A 116 -2.61 -5.05 -1.20
C PRO A 116 -3.28 -4.22 -2.30
N GLU A 117 -4.59 -4.07 -2.19
CA GLU A 117 -5.40 -3.25 -3.09
C GLU A 117 -5.83 -1.98 -2.37
N ILE A 118 -5.73 -0.86 -3.04
CA ILE A 118 -6.12 0.45 -2.49
C ILE A 118 -7.10 1.11 -3.43
N TYR A 119 -8.21 1.57 -2.86
CA TYR A 119 -9.26 2.29 -3.56
C TYR A 119 -9.43 3.63 -2.86
N SER A 120 -9.34 4.72 -3.62
CA SER A 120 -9.36 6.06 -3.04
C SER A 120 -9.89 7.05 -4.07
N ASP A 121 -11.09 7.56 -3.85
CA ASP A 121 -11.77 8.46 -4.78
C ASP A 121 -11.89 7.82 -6.18
N ASP A 122 -11.30 8.42 -7.21
CA ASP A 122 -11.31 7.88 -8.57
C ASP A 122 -10.11 6.98 -8.86
N GLU A 123 -9.27 6.72 -7.85
CA GLU A 123 -8.06 5.92 -7.99
C GLU A 123 -8.24 4.52 -7.45
N ALA A 124 -7.74 3.54 -8.17
CA ALA A 124 -7.68 2.15 -7.69
C ALA A 124 -6.41 1.51 -8.20
N PHE A 125 -5.65 0.93 -7.30
CA PHE A 125 -4.40 0.26 -7.67
C PHE A 125 -4.08 -0.86 -6.68
N LYS A 126 -3.23 -1.76 -7.12
CA LYS A 126 -2.62 -2.79 -6.27
C LYS A 126 -1.10 -2.67 -6.34
N ILE A 127 -0.42 -3.13 -5.34
CA ILE A 127 1.03 -3.18 -5.34
C ILE A 127 1.47 -4.61 -5.56
N THR A 128 2.22 -4.84 -6.65
CA THR A 128 2.80 -6.13 -6.99
C THR A 128 4.30 -6.12 -6.69
N SER A 129 4.87 -7.27 -6.38
CA SER A 129 6.31 -7.41 -6.09
C SER A 129 6.83 -6.37 -5.10
N TYR A 130 6.00 -6.01 -4.10
CA TYR A 130 6.28 -5.07 -3.01
C TYR A 130 6.48 -3.60 -3.41
N LEU A 131 6.83 -3.32 -4.66
CA LEU A 131 7.29 -2.00 -5.10
C LEU A 131 6.62 -1.51 -6.39
N LEU A 132 5.76 -2.32 -7.01
CA LEU A 132 5.25 -2.03 -8.35
C LEU A 132 3.74 -1.77 -8.32
N PRO A 133 3.32 -0.49 -8.36
CA PRO A 133 1.90 -0.16 -8.39
C PRO A 133 1.32 -0.39 -9.78
N VAL A 134 0.16 -1.05 -9.82
CA VAL A 134 -0.56 -1.36 -11.06
C VAL A 134 -2.00 -0.90 -10.90
N ALA A 135 -2.50 -0.12 -11.86
CA ALA A 135 -3.88 0.35 -11.84
C ALA A 135 -4.87 -0.82 -11.88
N ILE A 136 -5.94 -0.70 -11.10
CA ILE A 136 -7.09 -1.61 -11.15
C ILE A 136 -8.15 -0.92 -12.00
N THR A 137 -8.50 -1.52 -13.14
CA THR A 137 -9.43 -0.93 -14.10
C THR A 137 -10.79 -1.60 -14.11
N GLU A 138 -10.93 -2.75 -13.45
CA GLU A 138 -12.15 -3.56 -13.43
C GLU A 138 -12.39 -4.15 -12.04
N GLY A 139 -13.64 -4.49 -11.78
CA GLY A 139 -13.98 -5.29 -10.59
C GLY A 139 -14.23 -4.51 -9.31
N TRP A 140 -14.39 -3.19 -9.38
CA TRP A 140 -14.76 -2.39 -8.21
C TRP A 140 -15.87 -1.39 -8.53
N ASP A 141 -16.60 -1.01 -7.49
CA ASP A 141 -17.74 -0.12 -7.59
C ASP A 141 -17.34 1.30 -7.16
N PHE A 142 -17.10 2.17 -8.14
CA PHE A 142 -16.70 3.56 -7.91
C PHE A 142 -17.69 4.32 -7.03
N GLU A 143 -18.98 4.12 -7.22
CA GLU A 143 -19.99 4.87 -6.48
C GLU A 143 -20.07 4.45 -5.02
N LYS A 144 -19.88 3.16 -4.76
CA LYS A 144 -19.92 2.60 -3.41
C LYS A 144 -18.67 2.96 -2.61
N GLU A 145 -17.52 2.99 -3.25
CA GLU A 145 -16.22 3.13 -2.58
C GLU A 145 -15.68 4.57 -2.61
N LYS A 146 -16.32 5.44 -3.36
CA LYS A 146 -15.88 6.81 -3.62
C LYS A 146 -15.71 7.70 -2.37
N GLN A 147 -16.43 7.41 -1.31
CA GLN A 147 -16.43 8.24 -0.10
C GLN A 147 -15.38 7.84 0.94
N ASN A 148 -14.62 6.77 0.66
CA ASN A 148 -13.68 6.24 1.63
C ASN A 148 -12.34 5.93 0.95
N VAL A 149 -11.29 5.95 1.74
CA VAL A 149 -10.05 5.28 1.38
C VAL A 149 -10.16 3.84 1.85
N VAL A 150 -10.01 2.90 0.94
CA VAL A 150 -10.22 1.48 1.22
C VAL A 150 -8.92 0.74 0.96
N CYS A 151 -8.44 0.02 1.95
CA CYS A 151 -7.31 -0.89 1.81
C CYS A 151 -7.81 -2.32 1.97
N LYS A 152 -7.76 -3.09 0.89
CA LYS A 152 -8.23 -4.48 0.85
C LYS A 152 -7.03 -5.42 0.83
N LEU A 153 -6.95 -6.27 1.84
CA LEU A 153 -5.87 -7.22 2.04
C LEU A 153 -6.43 -8.63 1.93
N SER A 154 -6.17 -9.29 0.81
CA SER A 154 -6.54 -10.70 0.66
C SER A 154 -5.51 -11.58 1.36
N ASP A 155 -5.98 -12.54 2.14
CA ASP A 155 -5.11 -13.45 2.88
C ASP A 155 -4.49 -14.47 1.93
N THR A 156 -3.37 -14.10 1.37
CA THR A 156 -2.61 -14.97 0.47
C THR A 156 -1.49 -15.73 1.19
N ARG A 157 -1.25 -15.41 2.47
CA ARG A 157 -0.16 -16.03 3.23
C ARG A 157 -0.59 -17.16 4.16
N SER A 158 -1.85 -17.20 4.55
CA SER A 158 -2.35 -18.29 5.40
C SER A 158 -2.56 -19.60 4.64
N PHE A 159 -2.41 -19.60 3.32
CA PHE A 159 -2.49 -20.81 2.51
C PHE A 159 -1.13 -21.44 2.23
N MET A 160 -0.09 -20.88 2.80
CA MET A 160 1.25 -21.43 2.76
C MET A 160 1.68 -21.90 4.15
#